data_e03d40ab8ec01c2957dfcb46341ae8f2
#
_entry.id   e03d40ab8ec01c2957dfcb46341ae8f2
#
_cell.length_a   1.000
_cell.length_b   1.000
_cell.length_c   1.000
_cell.angle_alpha   90.00
_cell.angle_beta   90.00
_cell.angle_gamma   90.00
#
_symmetry.space_group_name_H-M   'P 1'
#
loop_
_entity.id
_entity.type
_entity.pdbx_description
1 polymer ?
#
loop_
_entity_poly.entity_id
_entity_poly.type
_entity_poly.pdbx_seq_one_letter_code
_entity_poly.pdbx_strand_id
1 'polypeptide(L)'
;MSETTARYQAGKQQEDFRHYDDSTPAVVRDFYRLNHTRQTVEFNRAMRAKWLNLDHAEMSVWDLMTELNKLVDDSDPDTDLSQIEHNLQTAEAIRADGHPRWFQLAGLIHDLGKVLWLWGEPQWAVVGDTFPVGCAWSPKIVFSEFFRDNPDVGVPEYQTRCGIYSEACGLDRVMISWGHDEYLYHVVKDYLPPEALAMIRYHSCYPIHREGEYTWLMNARDHELMEWVRRFNPYDLYSKGHTKPDAEKLTPYDQELIAEYFPAKIRW
;
A
#
# COMPACT_ATOMS: atom_id res chain seq x y z
N MET A 1 -22.51 -4.49 7.65
CA MET A 1 -21.28 -4.29 8.48
C MET A 1 -21.06 -5.62 9.16
N SER A 2 -19.94 -6.28 8.92
CA SER A 2 -19.68 -7.56 9.56
C SER A 2 -19.32 -7.33 11.04
N GLU A 3 -19.74 -8.22 11.92
CA GLU A 3 -19.40 -8.20 13.37
C GLU A 3 -17.88 -8.16 13.61
N THR A 4 -17.09 -8.45 12.61
CA THR A 4 -15.63 -8.49 12.62
C THR A 4 -14.99 -7.14 12.82
N THR A 5 -15.52 -6.09 12.19
CA THR A 5 -14.98 -4.72 12.29
C THR A 5 -15.01 -4.21 13.74
N ALA A 6 -16.01 -4.64 14.55
CA ALA A 6 -16.12 -4.24 15.94
C ALA A 6 -15.10 -4.90 16.90
N ARG A 7 -14.48 -6.03 16.49
CA ARG A 7 -13.55 -6.79 17.34
C ARG A 7 -12.20 -6.15 17.54
N TYR A 8 -11.76 -5.33 16.60
CA TYR A 8 -10.40 -4.81 16.53
C TYR A 8 -10.29 -3.30 16.80
N GLN A 9 -11.44 -2.64 17.01
CA GLN A 9 -11.51 -1.19 17.26
C GLN A 9 -11.64 -0.87 18.75
N ALA A 10 -10.59 -1.03 19.53
CA ALA A 10 -10.62 -0.61 20.92
C ALA A 10 -10.64 0.93 21.03
N GLY A 11 -11.86 1.51 21.01
CA GLY A 11 -12.12 2.90 21.35
C GLY A 11 -12.18 3.92 20.22
N LYS A 12 -11.75 3.60 19.00
CA LYS A 12 -11.91 4.46 17.80
C LYS A 12 -13.09 4.00 16.97
N GLN A 13 -13.88 4.94 16.46
CA GLN A 13 -14.92 4.67 15.45
C GLN A 13 -14.31 4.67 14.07
N GLN A 14 -15.02 4.10 13.08
CA GLN A 14 -14.54 4.03 11.70
C GLN A 14 -14.21 5.40 11.10
N GLU A 15 -14.94 6.43 11.52
CA GLU A 15 -14.76 7.81 11.10
C GLU A 15 -13.50 8.47 11.68
N ASP A 16 -12.94 7.89 12.75
CA ASP A 16 -11.75 8.43 13.43
C ASP A 16 -10.43 8.05 12.74
N PHE A 17 -10.49 7.08 11.80
CA PHE A 17 -9.31 6.66 11.06
C PHE A 17 -9.13 7.49 9.79
N ARG A 18 -7.87 7.84 9.48
CA ARG A 18 -7.51 8.65 8.31
C ARG A 18 -8.23 9.99 8.27
N HIS A 19 -8.36 10.61 9.43
CA HIS A 19 -8.90 11.96 9.54
C HIS A 19 -7.77 12.96 9.31
N TYR A 20 -7.79 13.62 8.15
CA TYR A 20 -6.79 14.60 7.73
C TYR A 20 -7.43 15.99 7.67
N ASP A 21 -7.10 16.84 8.63
CA ASP A 21 -7.56 18.22 8.73
C ASP A 21 -6.46 19.16 9.24
N ASP A 22 -6.84 20.35 9.69
CA ASP A 22 -5.89 21.32 10.23
C ASP A 22 -5.20 20.87 11.54
N SER A 23 -5.74 19.87 12.22
CA SER A 23 -5.14 19.27 13.43
C SER A 23 -4.11 18.18 13.11
N THR A 24 -4.00 17.75 11.84
CA THR A 24 -3.04 16.73 11.41
C THR A 24 -1.61 17.15 11.79
N PRO A 25 -0.81 16.26 12.42
CA PRO A 25 0.56 16.57 12.83
C PRO A 25 1.40 17.13 11.67
N ALA A 26 2.25 18.10 11.98
CA ALA A 26 3.09 18.78 10.98
C ALA A 26 3.98 17.79 10.20
N VAL A 27 4.51 16.74 10.86
CA VAL A 27 5.32 15.70 10.22
C VAL A 27 4.55 14.99 9.10
N VAL A 28 3.27 14.64 9.33
CA VAL A 28 2.40 14.01 8.33
C VAL A 28 2.11 14.97 7.18
N ARG A 29 1.80 16.24 7.45
CA ARG A 29 1.57 17.26 6.42
C ARG A 29 2.81 17.51 5.57
N ASP A 30 3.99 17.60 6.19
CA ASP A 30 5.26 17.81 5.48
C ASP A 30 5.64 16.58 4.64
N PHE A 31 5.35 15.38 5.13
CA PHE A 31 5.47 14.14 4.38
C PHE A 31 4.62 14.20 3.08
N TYR A 32 3.30 14.46 3.17
CA TYR A 32 2.44 14.56 1.99
C TYR A 32 2.81 15.72 1.07
N ARG A 33 3.31 16.84 1.60
CA ARG A 33 3.86 17.91 0.77
C ARG A 33 5.01 17.43 -0.10
N LEU A 34 5.98 16.72 0.48
CA LEU A 34 7.11 16.16 -0.26
C LEU A 34 6.65 15.10 -1.26
N ASN A 35 5.76 14.19 -0.84
CA ASN A 35 5.22 13.17 -1.70
C ASN A 35 4.55 13.80 -2.94
N HIS A 36 3.56 14.67 -2.75
CA HIS A 36 2.79 15.25 -3.86
C HIS A 36 3.61 16.16 -4.77
N THR A 37 4.58 16.88 -4.23
CA THR A 37 5.42 17.76 -5.05
C THR A 37 6.50 17.03 -5.83
N ARG A 38 6.89 15.82 -5.44
CA ARG A 38 8.01 15.08 -6.04
C ARG A 38 7.61 13.85 -6.84
N GLN A 39 6.39 13.34 -6.69
CA GLN A 39 5.86 12.20 -7.44
C GLN A 39 5.51 12.62 -8.90
N THR A 40 6.53 12.95 -9.69
CA THR A 40 6.40 13.27 -11.12
C THR A 40 6.42 11.99 -11.98
N VAL A 41 5.96 12.08 -13.22
CA VAL A 41 6.08 10.99 -14.22
C VAL A 41 7.54 10.59 -14.41
N GLU A 42 8.45 11.58 -14.47
CA GLU A 42 9.91 11.33 -14.63
C GLU A 42 10.47 10.59 -13.42
N PHE A 43 10.19 11.06 -12.21
CA PHE A 43 10.59 10.39 -10.98
C PHE A 43 10.11 8.93 -10.95
N ASN A 44 8.84 8.71 -11.27
CA ASN A 44 8.23 7.38 -11.27
C ASN A 44 8.90 6.43 -12.27
N ARG A 45 9.27 6.92 -13.45
CA ARG A 45 10.03 6.15 -14.45
C ARG A 45 11.44 5.82 -13.95
N ALA A 46 12.12 6.78 -13.32
CA ALA A 46 13.45 6.59 -12.78
C ALA A 46 13.46 5.53 -11.65
N MET A 47 12.48 5.57 -10.74
CA MET A 47 12.38 4.61 -9.65
C MET A 47 12.11 3.18 -10.16
N ARG A 48 11.23 3.03 -11.15
CA ARG A 48 11.01 1.73 -11.82
C ARG A 48 12.28 1.21 -12.50
N ALA A 49 13.01 2.07 -13.19
CA ALA A 49 14.28 1.69 -13.81
C ALA A 49 15.35 1.28 -12.80
N LYS A 50 15.35 1.91 -11.63
CA LYS A 50 16.31 1.64 -10.54
C LYS A 50 16.02 0.31 -9.84
N TRP A 51 14.75 0.03 -9.51
CA TRP A 51 14.40 -1.01 -8.55
C TRP A 51 13.80 -2.28 -9.15
N LEU A 52 13.21 -2.22 -10.37
CA LEU A 52 12.49 -3.37 -10.92
C LEU A 52 13.39 -4.44 -11.58
N ASN A 53 14.70 -4.29 -11.53
CA ASN A 53 15.64 -5.38 -11.84
C ASN A 53 15.64 -6.45 -10.75
N LEU A 54 15.18 -6.11 -9.52
CA LEU A 54 15.13 -7.00 -8.36
C LEU A 54 16.48 -7.70 -8.12
N ASP A 55 17.54 -6.90 -8.06
CA ASP A 55 18.93 -7.36 -7.92
C ASP A 55 19.67 -6.75 -6.72
N HIS A 56 18.92 -6.07 -5.84
CA HIS A 56 19.48 -5.42 -4.67
C HIS A 56 19.83 -6.42 -3.55
N ALA A 57 18.97 -7.41 -3.32
CA ALA A 57 19.15 -8.43 -2.28
C ALA A 57 18.55 -9.78 -2.68
N GLU A 58 19.01 -10.86 -2.00
CA GLU A 58 18.41 -12.18 -2.03
C GLU A 58 18.25 -12.68 -0.60
N MET A 59 17.00 -12.69 -0.11
CA MET A 59 16.69 -13.08 1.27
C MET A 59 15.29 -13.67 1.40
N SER A 60 15.02 -14.31 2.54
CA SER A 60 13.70 -14.86 2.83
C SER A 60 12.70 -13.70 3.12
N VAL A 61 11.43 -13.97 2.88
CA VAL A 61 10.32 -13.05 3.23
C VAL A 61 10.30 -12.77 4.73
N TRP A 62 10.55 -13.80 5.56
CA TRP A 62 10.56 -13.66 7.02
C TRP A 62 11.72 -12.80 7.52
N ASP A 63 12.94 -13.01 6.99
CA ASP A 63 14.10 -12.22 7.38
C ASP A 63 13.89 -10.74 7.03
N LEU A 64 13.32 -10.45 5.84
CA LEU A 64 13.01 -9.09 5.44
C LEU A 64 11.98 -8.45 6.38
N MET A 65 10.91 -9.17 6.73
CA MET A 65 9.89 -8.68 7.65
C MET A 65 10.50 -8.34 9.03
N THR A 66 11.45 -9.15 9.50
CA THR A 66 12.17 -8.90 10.75
C THR A 66 13.05 -7.65 10.67
N GLU A 67 13.74 -7.45 9.54
CA GLU A 67 14.56 -6.24 9.31
C GLU A 67 13.69 -4.98 9.25
N LEU A 68 12.52 -5.06 8.66
CA LEU A 68 11.59 -3.94 8.49
C LEU A 68 11.04 -3.41 9.82
N ASN A 69 11.12 -4.18 10.89
CA ASN A 69 10.69 -3.74 12.23
C ASN A 69 11.44 -2.52 12.78
N LYS A 70 12.50 -2.08 12.09
CA LYS A 70 13.25 -0.85 12.40
C LYS A 70 12.57 0.42 11.89
N LEU A 71 11.59 0.31 10.99
CA LEU A 71 10.91 1.45 10.39
C LEU A 71 9.82 1.99 11.32
N VAL A 72 9.77 3.31 11.47
CA VAL A 72 8.63 4.09 11.96
C VAL A 72 8.04 4.85 10.77
N ASP A 73 6.76 4.68 10.49
CA ASP A 73 6.08 5.23 9.32
C ASP A 73 5.59 6.67 9.59
N ASP A 74 6.21 7.67 8.95
CA ASP A 74 5.88 9.10 9.11
C ASP A 74 4.53 9.48 8.45
N SER A 75 3.95 8.63 7.61
CA SER A 75 2.68 8.90 6.92
C SER A 75 1.46 8.51 7.74
N ASP A 76 1.61 7.64 8.74
CA ASP A 76 0.51 7.10 9.53
C ASP A 76 0.27 7.90 10.80
N PRO A 77 -0.88 8.61 10.90
CA PRO A 77 -1.23 9.37 12.11
C PRO A 77 -1.81 8.49 13.22
N ASP A 78 -2.08 7.20 12.96
CA ASP A 78 -2.99 6.38 13.78
C ASP A 78 -2.32 5.26 14.59
N THR A 79 -1.02 4.98 14.38
CA THR A 79 -0.41 3.79 14.98
C THR A 79 0.89 4.05 15.73
N ASP A 80 1.01 3.37 16.91
CA ASP A 80 2.25 3.21 17.69
C ASP A 80 2.81 1.77 17.54
N LEU A 81 2.27 0.97 16.62
CA LEU A 81 2.69 -0.42 16.41
C LEU A 81 3.96 -0.49 15.55
N SER A 82 4.79 -1.48 15.83
CA SER A 82 5.87 -1.82 14.92
C SER A 82 5.33 -2.45 13.63
N GLN A 83 6.11 -2.41 12.55
CA GLN A 83 5.68 -2.96 11.25
C GLN A 83 5.32 -4.45 11.33
N ILE A 84 6.09 -5.24 12.07
CA ILE A 84 5.80 -6.67 12.24
C ILE A 84 4.51 -6.89 13.05
N GLU A 85 4.26 -6.11 14.10
CA GLU A 85 3.03 -6.20 14.88
C GLU A 85 1.81 -5.89 14.04
N HIS A 86 1.87 -4.85 13.19
CA HIS A 86 0.79 -4.52 12.26
C HIS A 86 0.52 -5.65 11.27
N ASN A 87 1.56 -6.18 10.63
CA ASN A 87 1.43 -7.27 9.66
C ASN A 87 0.84 -8.54 10.28
N LEU A 88 1.30 -8.91 11.48
CA LEU A 88 0.77 -10.06 12.22
C LEU A 88 -0.69 -9.85 12.64
N GLN A 89 -1.07 -8.67 13.12
CA GLN A 89 -2.46 -8.36 13.48
C GLN A 89 -3.38 -8.44 12.27
N THR A 90 -2.95 -7.89 11.14
CA THR A 90 -3.71 -7.92 9.89
C THR A 90 -3.94 -9.36 9.43
N ALA A 91 -2.89 -10.18 9.40
CA ALA A 91 -2.98 -11.59 9.01
C ALA A 91 -3.89 -12.39 9.95
N GLU A 92 -3.77 -12.20 11.27
CA GLU A 92 -4.60 -12.89 12.26
C GLU A 92 -6.07 -12.50 12.21
N ALA A 93 -6.37 -11.22 11.95
CA ALA A 93 -7.74 -10.77 11.75
C ALA A 93 -8.38 -11.46 10.52
N ILE A 94 -7.65 -11.53 9.42
CA ILE A 94 -8.06 -12.23 8.18
C ILE A 94 -8.25 -13.73 8.45
N ARG A 95 -7.35 -14.35 9.21
CA ARG A 95 -7.43 -15.76 9.60
C ARG A 95 -8.64 -16.06 10.47
N ALA A 96 -8.90 -15.22 11.46
CA ALA A 96 -10.03 -15.36 12.39
C ALA A 96 -11.39 -15.33 11.66
N ASP A 97 -11.47 -14.61 10.54
CA ASP A 97 -12.67 -14.56 9.69
C ASP A 97 -12.76 -15.70 8.68
N GLY A 98 -11.82 -16.64 8.73
CA GLY A 98 -11.86 -17.85 7.89
C GLY A 98 -11.53 -17.62 6.42
N HIS A 99 -10.85 -16.52 6.08
CA HIS A 99 -10.42 -16.26 4.72
C HIS A 99 -9.33 -17.26 4.25
N PRO A 100 -9.20 -17.47 2.93
CA PRO A 100 -8.21 -18.41 2.37
C PRO A 100 -6.77 -18.00 2.70
N ARG A 101 -5.87 -18.98 2.69
CA ARG A 101 -4.47 -18.80 3.10
C ARG A 101 -3.74 -17.73 2.29
N TRP A 102 -3.98 -17.64 0.98
CA TRP A 102 -3.39 -16.59 0.16
C TRP A 102 -3.81 -15.17 0.59
N PHE A 103 -5.03 -15.02 1.13
CA PHE A 103 -5.51 -13.73 1.64
C PHE A 103 -4.83 -13.40 2.97
N GLN A 104 -4.67 -14.39 3.86
CA GLN A 104 -3.90 -14.25 5.11
C GLN A 104 -2.46 -13.83 4.81
N LEU A 105 -1.83 -14.49 3.82
CA LEU A 105 -0.49 -14.15 3.37
C LEU A 105 -0.40 -12.73 2.82
N ALA A 106 -1.36 -12.30 1.99
CA ALA A 106 -1.41 -10.93 1.50
C ALA A 106 -1.43 -9.93 2.67
N GLY A 107 -2.23 -10.19 3.70
CA GLY A 107 -2.24 -9.38 4.93
C GLY A 107 -0.91 -9.38 5.68
N LEU A 108 -0.24 -10.53 5.73
CA LEU A 108 1.05 -10.66 6.41
C LEU A 108 2.17 -9.87 5.73
N ILE A 109 2.13 -9.75 4.40
CA ILE A 109 3.26 -9.21 3.63
C ILE A 109 3.01 -7.86 2.95
N HIS A 110 1.78 -7.33 2.94
CA HIS A 110 1.38 -6.18 2.10
C HIS A 110 2.31 -4.98 2.21
N ASP A 111 2.91 -4.78 3.35
CA ASP A 111 3.77 -3.65 3.69
C ASP A 111 5.27 -3.90 3.46
N LEU A 112 5.69 -5.10 3.04
CA LEU A 112 7.12 -5.44 2.94
C LEU A 112 7.89 -4.60 1.92
N GLY A 113 7.21 -3.99 0.97
CA GLY A 113 7.83 -3.02 0.06
C GLY A 113 8.40 -1.78 0.75
N LYS A 114 8.01 -1.50 2.00
CA LYS A 114 8.59 -0.45 2.84
C LYS A 114 10.09 -0.64 3.10
N VAL A 115 10.63 -1.82 2.77
CA VAL A 115 12.07 -2.11 2.81
C VAL A 115 12.91 -1.13 1.98
N LEU A 116 12.37 -0.51 0.96
CA LEU A 116 13.05 0.53 0.18
C LEU A 116 13.61 1.65 1.06
N TRP A 117 12.95 1.95 2.18
CA TRP A 117 13.47 2.91 3.16
C TRP A 117 14.79 2.43 3.82
N LEU A 118 14.88 1.14 4.18
CA LEU A 118 16.12 0.57 4.72
C LEU A 118 17.26 0.63 3.71
N TRP A 119 16.94 0.66 2.43
CA TRP A 119 17.90 0.73 1.33
C TRP A 119 18.15 2.16 0.84
N GLY A 120 17.72 3.15 1.63
CA GLY A 120 18.10 4.54 1.47
C GLY A 120 17.12 5.42 0.68
N GLU A 121 15.95 4.91 0.33
CA GLU A 121 14.90 5.75 -0.24
C GLU A 121 14.23 6.59 0.86
N PRO A 122 13.91 7.86 0.57
CA PRO A 122 13.23 8.71 1.55
C PRO A 122 11.78 8.24 1.77
N GLN A 123 11.25 8.44 2.98
CA GLN A 123 9.89 7.97 3.32
C GLN A 123 8.82 8.46 2.34
N TRP A 124 8.86 9.71 1.88
CA TRP A 124 7.89 10.25 0.93
C TRP A 124 7.83 9.49 -0.41
N ALA A 125 8.86 8.72 -0.77
CA ALA A 125 8.95 7.87 -1.95
C ALA A 125 8.63 6.38 -1.65
N VAL A 126 8.29 6.05 -0.41
CA VAL A 126 8.14 4.66 0.03
C VAL A 126 6.78 4.40 0.65
N VAL A 127 6.37 5.21 1.63
CA VAL A 127 5.14 5.02 2.40
C VAL A 127 4.05 6.01 1.99
N GLY A 128 2.87 5.91 2.59
CA GLY A 128 1.73 6.81 2.37
C GLY A 128 0.86 6.43 1.18
N ASP A 129 -0.13 7.29 0.91
CA ASP A 129 -1.11 7.08 -0.14
C ASP A 129 -0.48 7.08 -1.53
N THR A 130 -1.01 6.22 -2.39
CA THR A 130 -0.66 6.17 -3.81
C THR A 130 -1.80 6.67 -4.70
N PHE A 131 -1.47 7.11 -5.91
CA PHE A 131 -2.39 7.70 -6.86
C PHE A 131 -1.86 7.58 -8.29
N PRO A 132 -2.72 7.65 -9.33
CA PRO A 132 -2.26 7.70 -10.73
C PRO A 132 -1.43 8.95 -11.03
N VAL A 133 -0.34 8.79 -11.77
CA VAL A 133 0.48 9.90 -12.31
C VAL A 133 0.38 9.96 -13.83
N GLY A 134 0.63 11.13 -14.42
CA GLY A 134 0.49 11.34 -15.87
C GLY A 134 -0.94 11.61 -16.33
N CYS A 135 -1.87 11.83 -15.42
CA CYS A 135 -3.22 12.33 -15.67
C CYS A 135 -3.62 13.32 -14.56
N ALA A 136 -4.75 14.01 -14.72
CA ALA A 136 -5.23 14.99 -13.74
C ALA A 136 -5.41 14.34 -12.36
N TRP A 137 -4.88 14.98 -11.32
CA TRP A 137 -5.06 14.53 -9.95
C TRP A 137 -6.48 14.82 -9.43
N SER A 138 -7.06 13.85 -8.76
CA SER A 138 -8.36 14.01 -8.12
C SER A 138 -8.25 14.93 -6.88
N PRO A 139 -9.21 15.83 -6.67
CA PRO A 139 -9.29 16.63 -5.45
C PRO A 139 -9.62 15.80 -4.20
N LYS A 140 -9.98 14.51 -4.35
CA LYS A 140 -10.23 13.60 -3.24
C LYS A 140 -8.97 12.91 -2.71
N ILE A 141 -7.82 13.16 -3.32
CA ILE A 141 -6.53 12.75 -2.75
C ILE A 141 -6.27 13.59 -1.50
N VAL A 142 -5.84 12.96 -0.43
CA VAL A 142 -5.46 13.66 0.82
C VAL A 142 -4.46 14.76 0.52
N PHE A 143 -4.69 15.97 1.04
CA PHE A 143 -3.85 17.16 0.79
C PHE A 143 -3.58 17.46 -0.69
N SER A 144 -4.59 17.25 -1.54
CA SER A 144 -4.48 17.45 -3.00
C SER A 144 -4.01 18.85 -3.40
N GLU A 145 -4.16 19.85 -2.54
CA GLU A 145 -3.69 21.22 -2.76
C GLU A 145 -2.17 21.31 -2.94
N PHE A 146 -1.41 20.35 -2.45
CA PHE A 146 0.04 20.34 -2.61
C PHE A 146 0.50 19.98 -4.03
N PHE A 147 -0.35 19.37 -4.85
CA PHE A 147 -0.03 19.11 -6.26
C PHE A 147 0.21 20.38 -7.08
N ARG A 148 -0.32 21.54 -6.66
CA ARG A 148 -0.06 22.81 -7.36
C ARG A 148 1.42 23.12 -7.51
N ASP A 149 2.26 22.60 -6.62
CA ASP A 149 3.71 22.81 -6.59
C ASP A 149 4.47 21.65 -7.29
N ASN A 150 3.77 20.67 -7.87
CA ASN A 150 4.37 19.57 -8.62
C ASN A 150 4.74 20.04 -10.03
N PRO A 151 5.98 19.77 -10.53
CA PRO A 151 6.40 20.19 -11.88
C PRO A 151 5.49 19.73 -13.03
N ASP A 152 4.82 18.58 -12.86
CA ASP A 152 3.92 18.01 -13.87
C ASP A 152 2.66 18.86 -14.11
N VAL A 153 2.33 19.82 -13.25
CA VAL A 153 1.28 20.84 -13.48
C VAL A 153 1.55 21.63 -14.78
N GLY A 154 2.84 21.83 -15.11
CA GLY A 154 3.25 22.52 -16.33
C GLY A 154 3.08 21.70 -17.62
N VAL A 155 2.66 20.43 -17.55
CA VAL A 155 2.46 19.57 -18.71
C VAL A 155 0.98 19.45 -19.05
N PRO A 156 0.46 20.13 -20.11
CA PRO A 156 -0.98 20.18 -20.38
C PRO A 156 -1.62 18.81 -20.59
N GLU A 157 -0.91 17.86 -21.16
CA GLU A 157 -1.40 16.49 -21.36
C GLU A 157 -1.75 15.82 -20.04
N TYR A 158 -0.94 16.00 -18.99
CA TYR A 158 -1.17 15.40 -17.67
C TYR A 158 -2.32 16.07 -16.89
N GLN A 159 -2.82 17.21 -17.39
CA GLN A 159 -3.94 17.91 -16.74
C GLN A 159 -5.31 17.50 -17.32
N THR A 160 -5.34 16.53 -18.22
CA THR A 160 -6.59 15.97 -18.76
C THR A 160 -7.04 14.74 -17.96
N ARG A 161 -8.33 14.40 -18.04
CA ARG A 161 -8.95 13.30 -17.30
C ARG A 161 -8.20 11.97 -17.46
N CYS A 162 -7.78 11.65 -18.68
CA CYS A 162 -7.05 10.40 -18.97
C CYS A 162 -5.54 10.62 -19.06
N GLY A 163 -5.07 11.84 -19.25
CA GLY A 163 -3.65 12.12 -19.39
C GLY A 163 -3.02 11.35 -20.57
N ILE A 164 -1.94 10.65 -20.28
CA ILE A 164 -1.22 9.80 -21.24
C ILE A 164 -1.91 8.43 -21.48
N TYR A 165 -3.06 8.19 -20.86
CA TYR A 165 -3.79 6.92 -20.94
C TYR A 165 -5.01 7.04 -21.85
N SER A 166 -5.55 5.90 -22.27
CA SER A 166 -6.87 5.82 -22.90
C SER A 166 -7.94 5.40 -21.89
N GLU A 167 -9.18 5.78 -22.13
CA GLU A 167 -10.32 5.32 -21.35
C GLU A 167 -10.38 3.77 -21.36
N ALA A 168 -10.71 3.17 -20.20
CA ALA A 168 -10.78 1.73 -19.98
C ALA A 168 -9.50 0.95 -20.38
N CYS A 169 -8.33 1.60 -20.30
CA CYS A 169 -7.06 0.95 -20.67
C CYS A 169 -6.67 -0.20 -19.72
N GLY A 170 -7.22 -0.20 -18.51
CA GLY A 170 -6.85 -1.11 -17.44
C GLY A 170 -5.75 -0.56 -16.53
N LEU A 171 -5.89 -0.79 -15.21
CA LEU A 171 -4.94 -0.27 -14.21
C LEU A 171 -3.52 -0.82 -14.35
N ASP A 172 -3.34 -1.98 -15.00
CA ASP A 172 -2.02 -2.51 -15.32
C ASP A 172 -1.22 -1.60 -16.26
N ARG A 173 -1.88 -0.73 -17.02
CA ARG A 173 -1.27 0.26 -17.90
C ARG A 173 -1.13 1.63 -17.27
N VAL A 174 -1.71 1.82 -16.10
CA VAL A 174 -1.67 3.09 -15.37
C VAL A 174 -0.47 3.09 -14.45
N MET A 175 0.33 4.14 -14.55
CA MET A 175 1.43 4.37 -13.63
C MET A 175 0.87 4.90 -12.31
N ILE A 176 0.83 4.06 -11.30
CA ILE A 176 0.56 4.48 -9.92
C ILE A 176 1.82 5.12 -9.37
N SER A 177 1.69 6.15 -8.53
CA SER A 177 2.82 6.81 -7.87
C SER A 177 3.72 5.78 -7.20
N TRP A 178 5.04 5.96 -7.30
CA TRP A 178 6.00 5.02 -6.74
C TRP A 178 5.88 4.93 -5.23
N GLY A 179 5.85 3.72 -4.71
CA GLY A 179 5.77 3.42 -3.30
C GLY A 179 6.01 1.93 -3.04
N HIS A 180 5.86 1.55 -1.77
CA HIS A 180 6.02 0.16 -1.33
C HIS A 180 5.08 -0.81 -2.05
N ASP A 181 3.87 -0.38 -2.35
CA ASP A 181 2.82 -1.14 -3.04
C ASP A 181 3.29 -1.62 -4.41
N GLU A 182 3.72 -0.67 -5.25
CA GLU A 182 4.16 -0.94 -6.61
C GLU A 182 5.43 -1.78 -6.63
N TYR A 183 6.39 -1.48 -5.74
CA TYR A 183 7.61 -2.26 -5.63
C TYR A 183 7.31 -3.71 -5.22
N LEU A 184 6.57 -3.90 -4.12
CA LEU A 184 6.25 -5.24 -3.63
C LEU A 184 5.44 -6.05 -4.64
N TYR A 185 4.48 -5.43 -5.34
CA TYR A 185 3.75 -6.09 -6.42
C TYR A 185 4.71 -6.75 -7.43
N HIS A 186 5.74 -6.01 -7.85
CA HIS A 186 6.72 -6.54 -8.81
C HIS A 186 7.60 -7.66 -8.22
N VAL A 187 7.90 -7.61 -6.94
CA VAL A 187 8.65 -8.66 -6.24
C VAL A 187 7.85 -9.97 -6.19
N VAL A 188 6.56 -9.89 -5.89
CA VAL A 188 5.74 -11.09 -5.56
C VAL A 188 4.83 -11.55 -6.68
N LYS A 189 4.81 -10.89 -7.84
CA LYS A 189 3.85 -11.13 -8.94
C LYS A 189 3.86 -12.56 -9.50
N ASP A 190 4.98 -13.25 -9.39
CA ASP A 190 5.13 -14.61 -9.92
C ASP A 190 4.75 -15.70 -8.89
N TYR A 191 4.38 -15.31 -7.66
CA TYR A 191 4.12 -16.22 -6.55
C TYR A 191 2.65 -16.22 -6.09
N LEU A 192 1.91 -15.14 -6.35
CA LEU A 192 0.60 -14.93 -5.76
C LEU A 192 -0.52 -14.83 -6.80
N PRO A 193 -1.78 -15.17 -6.43
CA PRO A 193 -2.91 -15.02 -7.32
C PRO A 193 -3.24 -13.54 -7.58
N PRO A 194 -3.93 -13.24 -8.71
CA PRO A 194 -4.24 -11.86 -9.11
C PRO A 194 -4.97 -11.03 -8.05
N GLU A 195 -5.82 -11.68 -7.25
CA GLU A 195 -6.57 -11.04 -6.16
C GLU A 195 -5.63 -10.53 -5.05
N ALA A 196 -4.66 -11.35 -4.65
CA ALA A 196 -3.63 -10.95 -3.67
C ALA A 196 -2.73 -9.84 -4.23
N LEU A 197 -2.36 -9.95 -5.51
CA LEU A 197 -1.56 -8.93 -6.18
C LEU A 197 -2.27 -7.58 -6.26
N ALA A 198 -3.57 -7.57 -6.52
CA ALA A 198 -4.37 -6.36 -6.52
C ALA A 198 -4.43 -5.72 -5.12
N MET A 199 -4.62 -6.54 -4.07
CA MET A 199 -4.60 -6.05 -2.68
C MET A 199 -3.25 -5.39 -2.37
N ILE A 200 -2.13 -6.06 -2.65
CA ILE A 200 -0.79 -5.53 -2.41
C ILE A 200 -0.54 -4.24 -3.18
N ARG A 201 -0.91 -4.20 -4.47
CA ARG A 201 -0.58 -3.08 -5.36
C ARG A 201 -1.43 -1.82 -5.10
N TYR A 202 -2.67 -2.01 -4.63
CA TYR A 202 -3.64 -0.91 -4.59
C TYR A 202 -4.18 -0.61 -3.19
N HIS A 203 -3.69 -1.25 -2.11
CA HIS A 203 -4.23 -1.00 -0.76
C HIS A 203 -4.06 0.45 -0.32
N SER A 204 -2.98 1.11 -0.68
CA SER A 204 -2.77 2.54 -0.39
C SER A 204 -3.35 3.48 -1.47
N CYS A 205 -3.95 2.94 -2.55
CA CYS A 205 -4.54 3.75 -3.62
C CYS A 205 -6.00 4.12 -3.29
N TYR A 206 -6.19 4.84 -2.18
CA TYR A 206 -7.49 5.27 -1.66
C TYR A 206 -8.35 6.01 -2.67
N PRO A 207 -7.81 6.88 -3.55
CA PRO A 207 -8.61 7.54 -4.57
C PRO A 207 -9.40 6.57 -5.45
N ILE A 208 -8.85 5.38 -5.74
CA ILE A 208 -9.53 4.39 -6.58
C ILE A 208 -10.51 3.55 -5.75
N HIS A 209 -10.02 2.84 -4.72
CA HIS A 209 -10.84 1.81 -4.07
C HIS A 209 -11.86 2.37 -3.07
N ARG A 210 -11.57 3.53 -2.44
CA ARG A 210 -12.45 4.17 -1.46
C ARG A 210 -13.28 5.32 -2.05
N GLU A 211 -12.63 6.23 -2.79
CA GLU A 211 -13.27 7.45 -3.28
C GLU A 211 -13.95 7.29 -4.65
N GLY A 212 -13.71 6.16 -5.34
CA GLY A 212 -14.32 5.87 -6.64
C GLY A 212 -13.82 6.72 -7.80
N GLU A 213 -12.65 7.36 -7.61
CA GLU A 213 -11.98 8.13 -8.66
C GLU A 213 -11.24 7.21 -9.63
N TYR A 214 -10.89 7.73 -10.80
CA TYR A 214 -10.13 7.03 -11.84
C TYR A 214 -10.80 5.76 -12.39
N THR A 215 -12.07 5.52 -12.08
CA THR A 215 -12.84 4.35 -12.58
C THR A 215 -12.94 4.31 -14.10
N TRP A 216 -12.81 5.46 -14.77
CA TRP A 216 -12.77 5.56 -16.24
C TRP A 216 -11.51 4.98 -16.88
N LEU A 217 -10.45 4.74 -16.11
CA LEU A 217 -9.25 4.04 -16.57
C LEU A 217 -9.37 2.52 -16.38
N MET A 218 -10.30 2.05 -15.55
CA MET A 218 -10.49 0.65 -15.21
C MET A 218 -11.16 -0.12 -16.34
N ASN A 219 -10.74 -1.35 -16.56
CA ASN A 219 -11.42 -2.34 -17.37
C ASN A 219 -12.29 -3.28 -16.50
N ALA A 220 -12.99 -4.24 -17.13
CA ALA A 220 -13.88 -5.16 -16.40
C ALA A 220 -13.15 -5.97 -15.31
N ARG A 221 -11.92 -6.43 -15.59
CA ARG A 221 -11.10 -7.18 -14.63
C ARG A 221 -10.70 -6.34 -13.43
N ASP A 222 -10.38 -5.06 -13.65
CA ASP A 222 -10.03 -4.17 -12.54
C ASP A 222 -11.20 -3.96 -11.57
N HIS A 223 -12.42 -3.86 -12.09
CA HIS A 223 -13.62 -3.78 -11.25
C HIS A 223 -13.78 -5.00 -10.34
N GLU A 224 -13.53 -6.22 -10.86
CA GLU A 224 -13.57 -7.46 -10.08
C GLU A 224 -12.45 -7.48 -9.03
N LEU A 225 -11.22 -7.08 -9.40
CA LEU A 225 -10.08 -7.06 -8.49
C LEU A 225 -10.22 -6.00 -7.38
N MET A 226 -10.83 -4.84 -7.68
CA MET A 226 -11.08 -3.81 -6.67
C MET A 226 -12.03 -4.25 -5.55
N GLU A 227 -12.90 -5.25 -5.79
CA GLU A 227 -13.71 -5.82 -4.70
C GLU A 227 -12.83 -6.50 -3.63
N TRP A 228 -11.73 -7.14 -4.04
CA TRP A 228 -10.78 -7.73 -3.11
C TRP A 228 -9.98 -6.67 -2.34
N VAL A 229 -9.58 -5.60 -3.00
CA VAL A 229 -8.93 -4.47 -2.34
C VAL A 229 -9.84 -3.85 -1.27
N ARG A 230 -11.14 -3.65 -1.59
CA ARG A 230 -12.14 -3.14 -0.63
C ARG A 230 -12.38 -4.11 0.53
N ARG A 231 -12.33 -5.43 0.30
CA ARG A 231 -12.44 -6.42 1.38
C ARG A 231 -11.20 -6.42 2.28
N PHE A 232 -10.03 -6.16 1.71
CA PHE A 232 -8.78 -6.11 2.46
C PHE A 232 -8.65 -4.85 3.31
N ASN A 233 -9.07 -3.70 2.79
CA ASN A 233 -8.86 -2.40 3.43
C ASN A 233 -9.31 -2.31 4.91
N PRO A 234 -10.45 -2.89 5.35
CA PRO A 234 -10.81 -2.90 6.76
C PRO A 234 -9.81 -3.63 7.66
N TYR A 235 -9.17 -4.68 7.18
CA TYR A 235 -8.16 -5.43 7.95
C TYR A 235 -6.90 -4.62 8.13
N ASP A 236 -6.44 -3.94 7.10
CA ASP A 236 -5.30 -3.05 7.14
C ASP A 236 -5.55 -1.85 8.08
N LEU A 237 -6.66 -1.13 7.91
CA LEU A 237 -6.95 0.07 8.70
C LEU A 237 -7.32 -0.22 10.15
N TYR A 238 -8.17 -1.23 10.39
CA TYR A 238 -8.83 -1.41 11.69
C TYR A 238 -8.22 -2.54 12.53
N SER A 239 -7.23 -3.26 12.05
CA SER A 239 -6.46 -4.21 12.85
C SER A 239 -5.50 -3.54 13.84
N LYS A 240 -5.29 -2.24 13.73
CA LYS A 240 -4.45 -1.40 14.61
C LYS A 240 -5.04 -1.26 16.03
N GLY A 241 -5.34 -2.40 16.67
CA GLY A 241 -5.92 -2.49 17.99
C GLY A 241 -4.87 -2.47 19.11
N HIS A 242 -5.30 -2.22 20.37
CA HIS A 242 -4.42 -2.17 21.54
C HIS A 242 -3.86 -3.53 22.00
N THR A 243 -4.33 -4.64 21.45
CA THR A 243 -3.82 -5.98 21.82
C THR A 243 -2.68 -6.34 20.90
N LYS A 244 -1.47 -6.33 21.46
CA LYS A 244 -0.27 -6.78 20.71
C LYS A 244 -0.39 -8.27 20.40
N PRO A 245 -0.09 -8.68 19.16
CA PRO A 245 -0.04 -10.09 18.79
C PRO A 245 1.11 -10.77 19.54
N ASP A 246 0.91 -12.02 19.92
CA ASP A 246 1.97 -12.87 20.47
C ASP A 246 2.82 -13.41 19.30
N ALA A 247 3.82 -12.64 18.92
CA ALA A 247 4.67 -12.96 17.77
C ALA A 247 5.35 -14.33 17.90
N GLU A 248 5.78 -14.74 19.10
CA GLU A 248 6.43 -16.06 19.31
C GLU A 248 5.47 -17.19 19.00
N LYS A 249 4.21 -17.04 19.39
CA LYS A 249 3.17 -18.06 19.14
C LYS A 249 2.74 -18.12 17.67
N LEU A 250 2.74 -17.00 16.98
CA LEU A 250 2.29 -16.90 15.58
C LEU A 250 3.38 -17.30 14.58
N THR A 251 4.64 -17.03 14.90
CA THR A 251 5.78 -17.28 14.03
C THR A 251 5.77 -18.65 13.32
N PRO A 252 5.52 -19.81 13.98
CA PRO A 252 5.55 -21.10 13.29
C PRO A 252 4.49 -21.21 12.19
N TYR A 253 3.28 -20.70 12.44
CA TYR A 253 2.20 -20.70 11.47
C TYR A 253 2.51 -19.79 10.28
N ASP A 254 3.00 -18.59 10.55
CA ASP A 254 3.29 -17.60 9.52
C ASP A 254 4.48 -18.01 8.65
N GLN A 255 5.49 -18.66 9.23
CA GLN A 255 6.60 -19.22 8.45
C GLN A 255 6.14 -20.39 7.56
N GLU A 256 5.24 -21.25 8.03
CA GLU A 256 4.61 -22.28 7.22
C GLU A 256 3.79 -21.66 6.07
N LEU A 257 3.00 -20.63 6.38
CA LEU A 257 2.21 -19.88 5.40
C LEU A 257 3.07 -19.27 4.29
N ILE A 258 4.20 -18.65 4.66
CA ILE A 258 5.18 -18.11 3.71
C ILE A 258 5.76 -19.22 2.84
N ALA A 259 6.18 -20.34 3.44
CA ALA A 259 6.80 -21.46 2.74
C ALA A 259 5.87 -22.18 1.74
N GLU A 260 4.55 -22.03 1.88
CA GLU A 260 3.57 -22.56 0.94
C GLU A 260 3.61 -21.85 -0.43
N TYR A 261 3.98 -20.57 -0.45
CA TYR A 261 3.95 -19.74 -1.66
C TYR A 261 5.33 -19.30 -2.15
N PHE A 262 6.30 -19.19 -1.27
CA PHE A 262 7.62 -18.67 -1.61
C PHE A 262 8.71 -19.73 -1.42
N PRO A 263 9.75 -19.75 -2.27
CA PRO A 263 10.98 -20.47 -1.99
C PRO A 263 11.70 -19.89 -0.77
N ALA A 264 12.72 -20.59 -0.27
CA ALA A 264 13.48 -20.15 0.91
C ALA A 264 14.06 -18.74 0.81
N LYS A 265 14.39 -18.29 -0.39
CA LYS A 265 14.82 -16.92 -0.67
C LYS A 265 14.21 -16.46 -1.98
N ILE A 266 13.93 -15.17 -2.07
CA ILE A 266 13.49 -14.48 -3.30
C ILE A 266 14.38 -13.27 -3.57
N ARG A 267 14.31 -12.77 -4.78
CA ARG A 267 15.02 -11.55 -5.20
C ARG A 267 14.18 -10.33 -4.85
N TRP A 268 14.92 -9.32 -4.40
CA TRP A 268 14.36 -8.04 -4.00
C TRP A 268 15.05 -6.90 -4.75
#